data_32fdf9c727fd9edb0e78aaa59299706d
#
_entry.id   32fdf9c727fd9edb0e78aaa59299706d
#
_cell.length_a   1.000
_cell.length_b   1.000
_cell.length_c   1.000
_cell.angle_alpha   90.00
_cell.angle_beta   90.00
_cell.angle_gamma   90.00
#
_symmetry.space_group_name_H-M   'P 1'
#
loop_
_entity.id
_entity.type
_entity.pdbx_description
1 polymer ?
#
loop_
_entity_poly.entity_id
_entity_poly.type
_entity_poly.pdbx_seq_one_letter_code
_entity_poly.pdbx_strand_id
1 'polypeptide(L)'
;VYLQMASENNATIKYIFETHFHADFVSGHIDLAKKTGATIVYGPNADASFDYHKGTDGEVFNVGDVSIELFHTPGHTIESSCFLLSDENGNKHSIFTGDTLFVGDVGRPDLAVKSGNITQEDLAAMLFDSLRSKLMPLPDHILVFPAHGAGSACGKNCLLYTSDAADDVRG
;
A
#
# COMPACT_ATOMS: atom_id res chain seq x y z
N VAL A 1 11.18 14.80 -8.25
CA VAL A 1 11.98 13.60 -7.94
C VAL A 1 11.80 12.55 -9.02
N TYR A 2 10.62 11.89 -9.19
CA TYR A 2 10.43 10.72 -10.09
C TYR A 2 10.76 11.01 -11.55
N LEU A 3 10.35 12.17 -12.11
CA LEU A 3 10.67 12.57 -13.48
C LEU A 3 12.18 12.75 -13.70
N GLN A 4 12.85 13.30 -12.70
CA GLN A 4 14.30 13.46 -12.74
C GLN A 4 15.00 12.10 -12.71
N MET A 5 14.61 11.21 -11.79
CA MET A 5 15.16 9.85 -11.71
C MET A 5 14.95 9.06 -13.01
N ALA A 6 13.76 9.14 -13.62
CA ALA A 6 13.49 8.51 -14.89
C ALA A 6 14.41 9.06 -16.01
N SER A 7 14.56 10.39 -16.08
CA SER A 7 15.42 11.03 -17.06
C SER A 7 16.90 10.65 -16.88
N GLU A 8 17.41 10.65 -15.65
CA GLU A 8 18.79 10.30 -15.33
C GLU A 8 19.13 8.84 -15.69
N ASN A 9 18.13 7.97 -15.67
CA ASN A 9 18.29 6.54 -16.00
C ASN A 9 17.82 6.17 -17.43
N ASN A 10 17.50 7.17 -18.28
CA ASN A 10 16.92 6.94 -19.61
C ASN A 10 15.71 5.99 -19.60
N ALA A 11 14.91 6.08 -18.56
CA ALA A 11 13.74 5.25 -18.34
C ALA A 11 12.44 6.05 -18.53
N THR A 12 11.33 5.32 -18.73
CA THR A 12 9.99 5.89 -18.77
C THR A 12 9.17 5.34 -17.61
N ILE A 13 8.30 6.18 -17.03
CA ILE A 13 7.36 5.73 -16.00
C ILE A 13 6.16 5.10 -16.70
N LYS A 14 5.99 3.80 -16.53
CA LYS A 14 4.92 3.02 -17.18
C LYS A 14 3.66 2.93 -16.31
N TYR A 15 3.83 2.73 -15.01
CA TYR A 15 2.74 2.60 -14.04
C TYR A 15 2.97 3.49 -12.83
N ILE A 16 1.87 3.86 -12.20
CA ILE A 16 1.82 4.53 -10.90
C ILE A 16 0.88 3.70 -10.04
N PHE A 17 1.44 2.95 -9.10
CA PHE A 17 0.68 2.08 -8.21
C PHE A 17 0.30 2.83 -6.95
N GLU A 18 -1.00 2.88 -6.66
CA GLU A 18 -1.55 3.44 -5.42
C GLU A 18 -2.11 2.30 -4.56
N THR A 19 -1.63 2.19 -3.34
CA THR A 19 -2.04 1.10 -2.44
C THR A 19 -3.46 1.30 -1.92
N HIS A 20 -3.88 2.53 -1.69
CA HIS A 20 -5.20 2.93 -1.20
C HIS A 20 -5.40 4.43 -1.39
N PHE A 21 -6.60 4.95 -1.10
CA PHE A 21 -6.86 6.38 -1.03
C PHE A 21 -6.36 6.94 0.31
N HIS A 22 -5.39 7.83 0.25
CA HIS A 22 -4.80 8.44 1.43
C HIS A 22 -5.71 9.52 2.03
N ALA A 23 -5.91 9.48 3.34
CA ALA A 23 -6.65 10.50 4.06
C ALA A 23 -5.74 11.62 4.62
N ASP A 24 -4.44 11.39 4.69
CA ASP A 24 -3.45 12.20 5.39
C ASP A 24 -2.63 13.11 4.48
N PHE A 25 -2.60 12.87 3.16
CA PHE A 25 -1.92 13.74 2.19
C PHE A 25 -2.55 13.69 0.80
N VAL A 26 -2.18 14.66 -0.05
CA VAL A 26 -2.59 14.71 -1.45
C VAL A 26 -1.53 14.04 -2.31
N SER A 27 -1.87 12.89 -2.90
CA SER A 27 -0.98 12.17 -3.81
C SER A 27 -0.81 12.90 -5.14
N GLY A 28 0.40 12.91 -5.68
CA GLY A 28 0.75 13.52 -6.96
C GLY A 28 0.52 12.65 -8.19
N HIS A 29 -0.17 11.52 -8.06
CA HIS A 29 -0.32 10.52 -9.12
C HIS A 29 -0.98 11.05 -10.39
N ILE A 30 -2.02 11.90 -10.26
CA ILE A 30 -2.71 12.50 -11.42
C ILE A 30 -1.76 13.40 -12.23
N ASP A 31 -1.00 14.26 -11.54
CA ASP A 31 -0.05 15.15 -12.20
C ASP A 31 1.11 14.39 -12.84
N LEU A 32 1.57 13.32 -12.18
CA LEU A 32 2.61 12.46 -12.72
C LEU A 32 2.11 11.71 -13.95
N ALA A 33 0.90 11.14 -13.91
CA ALA A 33 0.28 10.47 -15.06
C ALA A 33 0.11 11.40 -16.25
N LYS A 34 -0.38 12.63 -16.04
CA LYS A 34 -0.51 13.65 -17.10
C LYS A 34 0.81 14.00 -17.77
N LYS A 35 1.90 14.02 -17.02
CA LYS A 35 3.24 14.37 -17.52
C LYS A 35 3.95 13.23 -18.23
N THR A 36 3.64 11.99 -17.88
CA THR A 36 4.38 10.80 -18.35
C THR A 36 3.58 9.91 -19.28
N GLY A 37 2.24 10.00 -19.27
CA GLY A 37 1.36 9.03 -19.91
C GLY A 37 1.27 7.70 -19.16
N ALA A 38 1.80 7.64 -17.92
CA ALA A 38 1.76 6.42 -17.11
C ALA A 38 0.33 6.07 -16.71
N THR A 39 0.05 4.77 -16.62
CA THR A 39 -1.23 4.26 -16.14
C THR A 39 -1.25 4.27 -14.61
N ILE A 40 -2.23 4.96 -14.03
CA ILE A 40 -2.52 4.87 -12.59
C ILE A 40 -3.22 3.52 -12.34
N VAL A 41 -2.76 2.79 -11.34
CA VAL A 41 -3.32 1.48 -10.96
C VAL A 41 -3.76 1.53 -9.50
N TYR A 42 -5.04 1.21 -9.28
CA TYR A 42 -5.61 0.93 -7.95
C TYR A 42 -6.09 -0.52 -7.88
N GLY A 43 -6.24 -1.04 -6.68
CA GLY A 43 -6.83 -2.34 -6.45
C GLY A 43 -8.34 -2.42 -6.66
N PRO A 44 -8.94 -3.59 -6.44
CA PRO A 44 -10.38 -3.79 -6.45
C PRO A 44 -11.09 -2.85 -5.48
N ASN A 45 -12.36 -2.56 -5.74
CA ASN A 45 -13.22 -1.66 -4.95
C ASN A 45 -12.79 -0.18 -4.92
N ALA A 46 -11.71 0.21 -5.60
CA ALA A 46 -11.43 1.63 -5.79
C ALA A 46 -12.56 2.30 -6.59
N ASP A 47 -12.91 3.52 -6.20
CA ASP A 47 -13.91 4.35 -6.87
C ASP A 47 -13.39 5.80 -6.94
N ALA A 48 -12.90 6.20 -8.09
CA ALA A 48 -12.32 7.51 -8.34
C ALA A 48 -12.94 8.19 -9.56
N SER A 49 -12.91 9.51 -9.56
CA SER A 49 -13.49 10.35 -10.65
C SER A 49 -12.50 10.65 -11.78
N PHE A 50 -11.30 10.09 -11.76
CA PHE A 50 -10.28 10.23 -12.80
C PHE A 50 -10.00 8.87 -13.46
N ASP A 51 -9.32 8.90 -14.61
CA ASP A 51 -8.97 7.70 -15.35
C ASP A 51 -7.88 6.89 -14.61
N TYR A 52 -8.14 5.63 -14.37
CA TYR A 52 -7.22 4.67 -13.77
C TYR A 52 -7.55 3.24 -14.20
N HIS A 53 -6.58 2.36 -14.06
CA HIS A 53 -6.79 0.92 -14.19
C HIS A 53 -7.25 0.35 -12.86
N LYS A 54 -8.45 -0.21 -12.82
CA LYS A 54 -8.96 -0.97 -11.68
C LYS A 54 -8.43 -2.39 -11.78
N GLY A 55 -7.39 -2.68 -11.01
CA GLY A 55 -6.76 -3.99 -10.97
C GLY A 55 -7.64 -5.04 -10.29
N THR A 56 -7.33 -6.28 -10.53
CA THR A 56 -7.94 -7.44 -9.87
C THR A 56 -6.93 -8.15 -8.98
N ASP A 57 -7.43 -8.87 -7.98
CA ASP A 57 -6.57 -9.67 -7.10
C ASP A 57 -5.79 -10.72 -7.90
N GLY A 58 -4.48 -10.77 -7.72
CA GLY A 58 -3.56 -11.64 -8.47
C GLY A 58 -3.18 -11.11 -9.87
N GLU A 59 -3.61 -9.91 -10.24
CA GLU A 59 -3.20 -9.31 -11.53
C GLU A 59 -1.70 -9.00 -11.55
N VAL A 60 -1.04 -9.35 -12.67
CA VAL A 60 0.40 -9.19 -12.83
C VAL A 60 0.71 -8.10 -13.87
N PHE A 61 1.54 -7.15 -13.49
CA PHE A 61 2.03 -6.05 -14.32
C PHE A 61 3.51 -6.25 -14.65
N ASN A 62 3.84 -6.36 -15.93
CA ASN A 62 5.24 -6.50 -16.36
C ASN A 62 5.89 -5.12 -16.57
N VAL A 63 7.05 -4.93 -15.97
CA VAL A 63 7.88 -3.72 -16.07
C VAL A 63 9.30 -4.12 -16.46
N GLY A 64 9.60 -4.10 -17.77
CA GLY A 64 10.82 -4.71 -18.28
C GLY A 64 10.84 -6.20 -17.96
N ASP A 65 11.91 -6.65 -17.32
CA ASP A 65 12.12 -8.06 -16.98
C ASP A 65 11.57 -8.46 -15.61
N VAL A 66 11.06 -7.49 -14.84
CA VAL A 66 10.45 -7.72 -13.52
C VAL A 66 8.94 -7.71 -13.59
N SER A 67 8.28 -8.29 -12.60
CA SER A 67 6.82 -8.30 -12.49
C SER A 67 6.34 -7.78 -11.13
N ILE A 68 5.17 -7.17 -11.13
CA ILE A 68 4.48 -6.67 -9.94
C ILE A 68 3.10 -7.33 -9.89
N GLU A 69 2.84 -8.10 -8.85
CA GLU A 69 1.56 -8.76 -8.61
C GLU A 69 0.74 -7.97 -7.59
N LEU A 70 -0.52 -7.70 -7.92
CA LEU A 70 -1.47 -7.03 -7.06
C LEU A 70 -2.11 -8.02 -6.07
N PHE A 71 -1.97 -7.78 -4.79
CA PHE A 71 -2.68 -8.47 -3.71
C PHE A 71 -3.77 -7.56 -3.16
N HIS A 72 -5.04 -7.88 -3.36
CA HIS A 72 -6.12 -7.15 -2.70
C HIS A 72 -6.13 -7.49 -1.20
N THR A 73 -5.86 -6.50 -0.37
CA THR A 73 -5.70 -6.65 1.09
C THR A 73 -6.58 -5.67 1.85
N PRO A 74 -7.92 -5.82 1.75
CA PRO A 74 -8.86 -4.90 2.42
C PRO A 74 -8.73 -4.96 3.93
N GLY A 75 -9.09 -3.84 4.58
CA GLY A 75 -9.16 -3.74 6.03
C GLY A 75 -8.77 -2.39 6.58
N HIS A 76 -7.64 -1.81 6.22
CA HIS A 76 -7.37 -0.39 6.46
C HIS A 76 -8.36 0.47 5.67
N THR A 77 -8.49 0.19 4.37
CA THR A 77 -9.60 0.62 3.52
C THR A 77 -10.13 -0.58 2.74
N ILE A 78 -11.31 -0.45 2.10
CA ILE A 78 -11.92 -1.55 1.32
C ILE A 78 -11.17 -1.82 0.00
N GLU A 79 -10.49 -0.83 -0.56
CA GLU A 79 -9.71 -0.90 -1.79
C GLU A 79 -8.22 -1.20 -1.52
N SER A 80 -7.79 -1.25 -0.27
CA SER A 80 -6.39 -1.47 0.09
C SER A 80 -5.79 -2.66 -0.65
N SER A 81 -4.58 -2.45 -1.16
CA SER A 81 -3.84 -3.44 -1.93
C SER A 81 -2.35 -3.36 -1.63
N CYS A 82 -1.70 -4.50 -1.68
CA CYS A 82 -0.24 -4.61 -1.64
C CYS A 82 0.27 -4.97 -3.03
N PHE A 83 1.53 -4.64 -3.31
CA PHE A 83 2.17 -4.93 -4.60
C PHE A 83 3.44 -5.72 -4.37
N LEU A 84 3.46 -6.97 -4.83
CA LEU A 84 4.58 -7.89 -4.71
C LEU A 84 5.47 -7.79 -5.94
N LEU A 85 6.74 -7.40 -5.76
CA LEU A 85 7.75 -7.36 -6.80
C LEU A 85 8.48 -8.71 -6.88
N SER A 86 8.54 -9.26 -8.08
CA SER A 86 9.39 -10.40 -8.43
C SER A 86 10.48 -9.98 -9.43
N ASP A 87 11.66 -10.58 -9.30
CA ASP A 87 12.80 -10.35 -10.19
C ASP A 87 12.57 -10.97 -11.59
N GLU A 88 13.57 -10.84 -12.47
CA GLU A 88 13.56 -11.38 -13.84
C GLU A 88 13.50 -12.91 -13.91
N ASN A 89 13.78 -13.61 -12.81
CA ASN A 89 13.69 -15.06 -12.69
C ASN A 89 12.37 -15.53 -12.06
N GLY A 90 11.49 -14.57 -11.68
CA GLY A 90 10.24 -14.85 -11.00
C GLY A 90 10.38 -15.08 -9.50
N ASN A 91 11.56 -14.81 -8.90
CA ASN A 91 11.73 -14.91 -7.46
C ASN A 91 11.11 -13.69 -6.77
N LYS A 92 10.32 -13.94 -5.75
CA LYS A 92 9.70 -12.89 -4.93
C LYS A 92 10.78 -12.14 -4.17
N HIS A 93 10.83 -10.82 -4.32
CA HIS A 93 11.90 -9.97 -3.77
C HIS A 93 11.40 -9.04 -2.67
N SER A 94 10.35 -8.27 -2.94
CA SER A 94 9.85 -7.27 -2.01
C SER A 94 8.36 -7.02 -2.17
N ILE A 95 7.72 -6.50 -1.13
CA ILE A 95 6.30 -6.16 -1.13
C ILE A 95 6.08 -4.75 -0.61
N PHE A 96 5.31 -3.96 -1.36
CA PHE A 96 4.85 -2.62 -0.97
C PHE A 96 3.49 -2.79 -0.30
N THR A 97 3.45 -2.62 1.02
CA THR A 97 2.27 -2.99 1.82
C THR A 97 1.32 -1.83 2.09
N GLY A 98 1.68 -0.61 1.70
CA GLY A 98 0.87 0.57 2.04
C GLY A 98 0.60 0.62 3.54
N ASP A 99 -0.67 0.76 3.89
CA ASP A 99 -1.14 0.78 5.28
C ASP A 99 -1.77 -0.57 5.72
N THR A 100 -1.55 -1.64 4.95
CA THR A 100 -1.97 -2.98 5.38
C THR A 100 -1.05 -3.52 6.48
N LEU A 101 0.27 -3.36 6.32
CA LEU A 101 1.28 -3.87 7.25
C LEU A 101 2.41 -2.86 7.43
N PHE A 102 2.73 -2.52 8.67
CA PHE A 102 3.86 -1.72 9.10
C PHE A 102 4.93 -2.57 9.81
N VAL A 103 6.04 -1.95 10.15
CA VAL A 103 7.05 -2.58 11.02
C VAL A 103 6.53 -2.60 12.45
N GLY A 104 6.13 -3.80 12.91
CA GLY A 104 5.61 -4.01 14.27
C GLY A 104 4.15 -3.59 14.49
N ASP A 105 3.43 -3.16 13.44
CA ASP A 105 2.04 -2.74 13.56
C ASP A 105 1.26 -3.00 12.26
N VAL A 106 -0.03 -2.68 12.24
CA VAL A 106 -0.91 -2.73 11.08
C VAL A 106 -1.72 -1.45 10.98
N GLY A 107 -2.20 -1.14 9.76
CA GLY A 107 -3.10 0.00 9.55
C GLY A 107 -4.38 -0.13 10.36
N ARG A 108 -4.84 0.98 10.93
CA ARG A 108 -6.07 0.99 11.73
C ARG A 108 -7.30 0.84 10.84
N PRO A 109 -8.27 -0.01 11.25
CA PRO A 109 -9.45 -0.30 10.43
C PRO A 109 -10.61 0.70 10.64
N ASP A 110 -10.47 1.69 11.54
CA ASP A 110 -11.55 2.59 11.94
C ASP A 110 -11.64 3.88 11.10
N LEU A 111 -10.61 4.21 10.31
CA LEU A 111 -10.59 5.46 9.52
C LEU A 111 -11.51 5.42 8.30
N ALA A 112 -11.75 4.26 7.71
CA ALA A 112 -12.52 4.10 6.48
C ALA A 112 -13.98 3.69 6.72
N VAL A 113 -14.50 3.79 7.93
CA VAL A 113 -15.90 3.52 8.26
C VAL A 113 -16.77 4.58 7.58
N LYS A 114 -17.40 4.20 6.47
CA LYS A 114 -18.41 5.04 5.81
C LYS A 114 -19.78 4.74 6.42
N SER A 115 -20.56 5.80 6.68
CA SER A 115 -21.93 5.65 7.16
C SER A 115 -22.74 4.77 6.21
N GLY A 116 -23.11 3.59 6.68
CA GLY A 116 -24.15 2.82 6.03
C GLY A 116 -24.03 1.30 6.03
N ASN A 117 -22.88 0.66 5.82
CA ASN A 117 -22.89 -0.80 5.63
C ASN A 117 -21.62 -1.57 6.06
N ILE A 118 -20.53 -0.90 6.40
CA ILE A 118 -19.28 -1.57 6.83
C ILE A 118 -18.89 -1.03 8.19
N THR A 119 -18.76 -1.91 9.16
CA THR A 119 -18.35 -1.57 10.52
C THR A 119 -16.82 -1.62 10.67
N GLN A 120 -16.32 -1.08 11.77
CA GLN A 120 -14.91 -1.20 12.13
C GLN A 120 -14.51 -2.66 12.35
N GLU A 121 -15.40 -3.44 12.92
CA GLU A 121 -15.22 -4.87 13.15
C GLU A 121 -15.11 -5.66 11.84
N ASP A 122 -15.93 -5.30 10.84
CA ASP A 122 -15.84 -5.89 9.50
C ASP A 122 -14.49 -5.59 8.84
N LEU A 123 -14.03 -4.34 8.92
CA LEU A 123 -12.72 -3.94 8.38
C LEU A 123 -11.57 -4.62 9.14
N ALA A 124 -11.67 -4.75 10.46
CA ALA A 124 -10.68 -5.48 11.25
C ALA A 124 -10.61 -6.96 10.90
N ALA A 125 -11.76 -7.60 10.67
CA ALA A 125 -11.81 -8.98 10.20
C ALA A 125 -11.19 -9.14 8.80
N MET A 126 -11.51 -8.23 7.85
CA MET A 126 -10.91 -8.21 6.52
C MET A 126 -9.38 -8.04 6.60
N LEU A 127 -8.89 -7.13 7.46
CA LEU A 127 -7.46 -6.91 7.65
C LEU A 127 -6.77 -8.16 8.20
N PHE A 128 -7.38 -8.81 9.20
CA PHE A 128 -6.87 -10.06 9.76
C PHE A 128 -6.76 -11.14 8.67
N ASP A 129 -7.81 -11.32 7.86
CA ASP A 129 -7.82 -12.29 6.78
C ASP A 129 -6.78 -11.96 5.69
N SER A 130 -6.65 -10.69 5.33
CA SER A 130 -5.64 -10.20 4.38
C SER A 130 -4.22 -10.53 4.84
N LEU A 131 -3.90 -10.27 6.11
CA LEU A 131 -2.60 -10.56 6.69
C LEU A 131 -2.34 -12.06 6.72
N ARG A 132 -3.28 -12.85 7.23
CA ARG A 132 -3.10 -14.29 7.46
C ARG A 132 -3.09 -15.10 6.17
N SER A 133 -3.90 -14.72 5.18
CA SER A 133 -4.02 -15.49 3.94
C SER A 133 -3.03 -15.07 2.84
N LYS A 134 -2.56 -13.82 2.84
CA LYS A 134 -1.76 -13.28 1.73
C LYS A 134 -0.35 -12.86 2.12
N LEU A 135 -0.17 -12.19 3.26
CA LEU A 135 1.15 -11.66 3.63
C LEU A 135 1.97 -12.64 4.47
N MET A 136 1.36 -13.23 5.50
CA MET A 136 2.05 -14.18 6.39
C MET A 136 2.55 -15.47 5.70
N PRO A 137 1.93 -15.97 4.61
CA PRO A 137 2.47 -17.10 3.87
C PRO A 137 3.67 -16.77 2.96
N LEU A 138 4.01 -15.49 2.79
CA LEU A 138 5.18 -15.10 1.99
C LEU A 138 6.48 -15.55 2.68
N PRO A 139 7.53 -15.88 1.89
CA PRO A 139 8.82 -16.27 2.44
C PRO A 139 9.45 -15.17 3.33
N ASP A 140 10.13 -15.55 4.40
CA ASP A 140 10.72 -14.64 5.40
C ASP A 140 11.77 -13.66 4.84
N HIS A 141 12.36 -13.95 3.67
CA HIS A 141 13.35 -13.09 3.05
C HIS A 141 12.76 -11.89 2.29
N ILE A 142 11.43 -11.83 2.15
CA ILE A 142 10.77 -10.74 1.41
C ILE A 142 10.94 -9.42 2.17
N LEU A 143 11.44 -8.40 1.46
CA LEU A 143 11.58 -7.06 2.00
C LEU A 143 10.22 -6.37 2.04
N VAL A 144 9.86 -5.81 3.19
CA VAL A 144 8.58 -5.10 3.38
C VAL A 144 8.79 -3.59 3.31
N PHE A 145 8.06 -2.93 2.40
CA PHE A 145 8.07 -1.47 2.23
C PHE A 145 6.68 -0.90 2.55
N PRO A 146 6.45 -0.44 3.80
CA PRO A 146 5.19 0.19 4.19
C PRO A 146 5.11 1.65 3.70
N ALA A 147 3.91 2.21 3.66
CA ALA A 147 3.71 3.63 3.31
C ALA A 147 4.18 4.58 4.43
N HIS A 148 4.10 4.14 5.67
CA HIS A 148 4.49 4.94 6.84
C HIS A 148 5.52 4.22 7.70
N GLY A 149 6.38 5.01 8.36
CA GLY A 149 7.25 4.53 9.43
C GLY A 149 6.53 4.39 10.76
N ALA A 150 7.28 4.02 11.80
CA ALA A 150 6.77 3.95 13.17
C ALA A 150 6.24 5.32 13.63
N GLY A 151 5.12 5.31 14.35
CA GLY A 151 4.51 6.52 14.91
C GLY A 151 3.55 7.26 13.98
N SER A 152 3.18 6.67 12.85
CA SER A 152 2.15 7.22 11.96
C SER A 152 0.78 7.23 12.61
N ALA A 153 -0.02 8.27 12.32
CA ALA A 153 -1.44 8.35 12.72
C ALA A 153 -2.30 7.25 12.07
N CYS A 154 -1.83 6.61 11.00
CA CYS A 154 -2.51 5.51 10.33
C CYS A 154 -2.30 4.15 11.02
N GLY A 155 -1.38 4.05 12.00
CA GLY A 155 -1.15 2.89 12.86
C GLY A 155 -1.60 3.16 14.31
N LYS A 156 -1.41 2.17 15.18
CA LYS A 156 -1.71 2.30 16.62
C LYS A 156 -0.67 3.12 17.38
N ASN A 157 0.59 3.01 16.97
CA ASN A 157 1.72 3.67 17.61
C ASN A 157 1.94 5.07 17.02
N CYS A 158 1.01 6.00 17.24
CA CYS A 158 1.23 7.38 16.85
C CYS A 158 2.33 8.03 17.75
N LEU A 159 2.92 9.12 17.27
CA LEU A 159 4.04 9.79 17.96
C LEU A 159 3.72 10.19 19.42
N LEU A 160 2.46 10.51 19.73
CA LEU A 160 2.04 10.83 21.09
C LEU A 160 2.10 9.60 22.01
N TYR A 161 1.71 8.43 21.49
CA TYR A 161 1.73 7.19 22.25
C TYR A 161 3.17 6.69 22.50
N THR A 162 4.05 6.86 21.52
CA THR A 162 5.47 6.47 21.68
C THR A 162 6.25 7.40 22.62
N SER A 163 5.86 8.68 22.73
CA SER A 163 6.46 9.57 23.72
C SER A 163 6.06 9.20 25.16
N ASP A 164 4.80 8.83 25.38
CA ASP A 164 4.32 8.36 26.68
C ASP A 164 4.99 7.05 27.11
N ALA A 165 5.18 6.11 26.16
CA ALA A 165 5.89 4.86 26.44
C ALA A 165 7.39 5.08 26.75
N ALA A 166 8.01 6.14 26.22
CA ALA A 166 9.40 6.48 26.52
C ALA A 166 9.53 7.15 27.91
N ASP A 167 8.50 7.82 28.40
CA ASP A 167 8.48 8.42 29.74
C ASP A 167 8.26 7.37 30.83
N ASP A 168 7.51 6.31 30.57
CA ASP A 168 7.31 5.17 31.47
C ASP A 168 8.60 4.35 31.76
N VAL A 169 9.60 4.45 30.90
CA VAL A 169 10.88 3.74 31.07
C VAL A 169 11.91 4.58 31.86
N ARG A 170 11.60 5.81 32.22
CA ARG A 170 12.48 6.72 32.97
C ARG A 170 12.12 6.83 34.46
N GLY A 171 11.22 5.99 34.94
CA GLY A 171 10.89 5.85 36.36
C GLY A 171 11.87 4.96 37.13
#